data_b5273c0f409f00fac72e523e521e6f30
#
_entry.id   b5273c0f409f00fac72e523e521e6f30
#
_cell.length_a   1.000
_cell.length_b   1.000
_cell.length_c   1.000
_cell.angle_alpha   90.00
_cell.angle_beta   90.00
_cell.angle_gamma   90.00
#
_symmetry.space_group_name_H-M   'P 1'
#
loop_
_entity.id
_entity.type
_entity.pdbx_description
1 polymer ?
#
loop_
_entity_poly.entity_id
_entity_poly.type
_entity_poly.pdbx_seq_one_letter_code
_entity_poly.pdbx_strand_id
1 'polypeptide(L)'
;EAGAGGPKMSARDAAKIPKRIESIKFGLMDPNEIRKMSAVEIKTADTYKDDGHAFKQGLMDPKMGVIDPGIRCETCGNKHEECPSHFGHIALELPIIHIGFTNLLKTSLKSTCNTCSKVLLHSSAETHPLDPEKSEQDYYRDRVHDIMVKHGVGSREFKTIIKDIEKECSHKRRAICMHCGAEQGKIVLDKPSTFKEKKADKGEHKLNARDIREWLERIPD
;
A
#
# COMPACT_ATOMS: atom_id res chain seq x y z
N GLU A 1 -39.03 -25.57 -8.74
CA GLU A 1 -39.22 -24.37 -9.57
C GLU A 1 -37.85 -23.89 -10.04
N ALA A 2 -37.61 -24.08 -11.34
CA ALA A 2 -36.35 -23.74 -11.98
C ALA A 2 -36.27 -22.22 -12.21
N GLY A 3 -35.35 -21.54 -11.54
CA GLY A 3 -35.05 -20.14 -11.76
C GLY A 3 -34.45 -19.93 -13.15
N ALA A 4 -35.16 -19.23 -14.02
CA ALA A 4 -34.74 -18.84 -15.33
C ALA A 4 -33.52 -17.90 -15.23
N GLY A 5 -32.34 -18.40 -15.53
CA GLY A 5 -31.14 -17.60 -15.70
C GLY A 5 -31.30 -16.69 -16.92
N GLY A 6 -31.40 -15.38 -16.69
CA GLY A 6 -31.45 -14.41 -17.76
C GLY A 6 -30.17 -14.48 -18.64
N PRO A 7 -30.23 -14.02 -19.90
CA PRO A 7 -29.12 -14.09 -20.84
C PRO A 7 -27.88 -13.38 -20.27
N LYS A 8 -26.76 -14.10 -20.19
CA LYS A 8 -25.46 -13.52 -19.79
C LYS A 8 -25.03 -12.54 -20.86
N MET A 9 -25.05 -11.25 -20.55
CA MET A 9 -24.55 -10.20 -21.41
C MET A 9 -23.06 -10.39 -21.73
N SER A 10 -22.69 -10.20 -22.99
CA SER A 10 -21.27 -10.21 -23.38
C SER A 10 -20.53 -9.01 -22.78
N ALA A 11 -19.21 -9.13 -22.59
CA ALA A 11 -18.39 -8.02 -22.11
C ALA A 11 -18.47 -6.78 -23.02
N ARG A 12 -18.73 -6.97 -24.33
CA ARG A 12 -18.93 -5.90 -25.32
C ARG A 12 -20.28 -5.18 -25.13
N ASP A 13 -21.32 -5.90 -24.78
CA ASP A 13 -22.63 -5.32 -24.52
C ASP A 13 -22.69 -4.58 -23.19
N ALA A 14 -21.98 -5.10 -22.17
CA ALA A 14 -21.81 -4.41 -20.89
C ALA A 14 -21.06 -3.06 -21.01
N ALA A 15 -20.14 -2.93 -21.98
CA ALA A 15 -19.42 -1.69 -22.24
C ALA A 15 -20.29 -0.60 -22.92
N LYS A 16 -21.40 -0.96 -23.54
CA LYS A 16 -22.36 -0.04 -24.22
C LYS A 16 -23.40 0.55 -23.27
N ILE A 17 -23.55 0.02 -22.06
CA ILE A 17 -24.49 0.56 -21.08
C ILE A 17 -23.92 1.87 -20.51
N PRO A 18 -24.66 2.99 -20.62
CA PRO A 18 -24.21 4.23 -20.02
C PRO A 18 -24.08 4.06 -18.50
N LYS A 19 -22.89 4.29 -17.97
CA LYS A 19 -22.58 4.20 -16.55
C LYS A 19 -22.43 5.60 -15.99
N ARG A 20 -23.02 5.85 -14.82
CA ARG A 20 -22.84 7.10 -14.07
C ARG A 20 -21.81 6.86 -12.98
N ILE A 21 -20.83 7.77 -12.87
CA ILE A 21 -19.86 7.77 -11.77
C ILE A 21 -20.62 8.23 -10.52
N GLU A 22 -20.66 7.38 -9.48
CA GLU A 22 -21.30 7.68 -8.21
C GLU A 22 -20.30 8.29 -7.22
N SER A 23 -19.11 7.72 -7.13
CA SER A 23 -18.07 8.20 -6.23
C SER A 23 -16.67 7.92 -6.78
N ILE A 24 -15.70 8.75 -6.39
CA ILE A 24 -14.29 8.56 -6.68
C ILE A 24 -13.57 8.41 -5.34
N LYS A 25 -12.85 7.29 -5.15
CA LYS A 25 -12.03 7.05 -3.96
C LYS A 25 -10.57 7.06 -4.36
N PHE A 26 -9.77 7.84 -3.63
CA PHE A 26 -8.32 7.85 -3.77
C PHE A 26 -7.71 6.90 -2.74
N GLY A 27 -6.83 6.03 -3.18
CA GLY A 27 -6.17 5.05 -2.32
C GLY A 27 -4.93 4.46 -2.97
N LEU A 28 -4.28 3.57 -2.26
CA LEU A 28 -3.21 2.75 -2.81
C LEU A 28 -3.81 1.60 -3.60
N MET A 29 -3.23 1.32 -4.75
CA MET A 29 -3.58 0.14 -5.54
C MET A 29 -2.63 -1.00 -5.18
N ASP A 30 -3.21 -2.16 -4.91
CA ASP A 30 -2.46 -3.39 -4.73
C ASP A 30 -1.77 -3.79 -6.06
N PRO A 31 -0.56 -4.39 -6.02
CA PRO A 31 0.11 -4.91 -7.22
C PRO A 31 -0.75 -5.84 -8.08
N ASN A 32 -1.63 -6.63 -7.46
CA ASN A 32 -2.56 -7.50 -8.17
C ASN A 32 -3.66 -6.71 -8.91
N GLU A 33 -4.15 -5.61 -8.34
CA GLU A 33 -5.09 -4.72 -8.99
C GLU A 33 -4.46 -4.02 -10.19
N ILE A 34 -3.21 -3.54 -10.04
CA ILE A 34 -2.44 -2.94 -11.14
C ILE A 34 -2.29 -3.92 -12.28
N ARG A 35 -1.92 -5.19 -12.01
CA ARG A 35 -1.80 -6.23 -13.04
C ARG A 35 -3.12 -6.55 -13.72
N LYS A 36 -4.23 -6.56 -12.98
CA LYS A 36 -5.58 -6.79 -13.55
C LYS A 36 -6.03 -5.66 -14.47
N MET A 37 -5.68 -4.42 -14.15
CA MET A 37 -6.02 -3.25 -14.97
C MET A 37 -5.11 -3.08 -16.18
N SER A 38 -3.93 -3.67 -16.16
CA SER A 38 -2.91 -3.50 -17.18
C SER A 38 -3.23 -4.28 -18.44
N ALA A 39 -3.12 -3.62 -19.57
CA ALA A 39 -3.24 -4.23 -20.90
C ALA A 39 -1.95 -4.93 -21.34
N VAL A 40 -0.78 -4.50 -20.82
CA VAL A 40 0.53 -5.02 -21.23
C VAL A 40 1.57 -4.82 -20.15
N GLU A 41 2.51 -5.76 -20.05
CA GLU A 41 3.73 -5.62 -19.27
C GLU A 41 4.82 -4.97 -20.12
N ILE A 42 5.42 -3.88 -19.64
CA ILE A 42 6.50 -3.16 -20.30
C ILE A 42 7.83 -3.77 -19.85
N LYS A 43 8.63 -4.23 -20.83
CA LYS A 43 9.93 -4.89 -20.60
C LYS A 43 11.12 -4.12 -21.13
N THR A 44 10.90 -3.22 -22.10
CA THR A 44 11.96 -2.41 -22.69
C THR A 44 11.59 -0.93 -22.66
N ALA A 45 12.62 -0.09 -22.55
CA ALA A 45 12.45 1.37 -22.64
C ALA A 45 12.33 1.90 -24.07
N ASP A 46 12.50 1.02 -25.07
CA ASP A 46 12.43 1.40 -26.47
C ASP A 46 11.02 1.83 -26.85
N THR A 47 10.94 2.83 -27.70
CA THR A 47 9.66 3.40 -28.16
C THR A 47 9.31 2.94 -29.55
N TYR A 48 10.15 3.29 -30.54
CA TYR A 48 9.95 3.00 -31.96
C TYR A 48 11.15 2.29 -32.56
N LYS A 49 10.88 1.42 -33.53
CA LYS A 49 11.88 0.78 -34.37
C LYS A 49 12.33 1.75 -35.48
N ASP A 50 13.39 1.38 -36.17
CA ASP A 50 13.92 2.12 -37.32
C ASP A 50 12.90 2.25 -38.48
N ASP A 51 11.95 1.33 -38.56
CA ASP A 51 10.84 1.31 -39.52
C ASP A 51 9.66 2.22 -39.09
N GLY A 52 9.76 2.93 -37.98
CA GLY A 52 8.73 3.81 -37.42
C GLY A 52 7.60 3.10 -36.67
N HIS A 53 7.61 1.77 -36.57
CA HIS A 53 6.63 1.02 -35.81
C HIS A 53 6.99 0.95 -34.32
N ALA A 54 5.98 1.04 -33.46
CA ALA A 54 6.17 0.94 -32.02
C ALA A 54 6.70 -0.44 -31.60
N PHE A 55 7.62 -0.46 -30.63
CA PHE A 55 8.08 -1.71 -30.01
C PHE A 55 6.95 -2.36 -29.22
N LYS A 56 6.74 -3.67 -29.42
CA LYS A 56 5.89 -4.47 -28.54
C LYS A 56 6.55 -4.63 -27.17
N GLN A 57 5.77 -4.50 -26.11
CA GLN A 57 6.25 -4.45 -24.71
C GLN A 57 7.20 -3.26 -24.44
N GLY A 58 7.21 -2.27 -25.29
CA GLY A 58 7.89 -0.99 -25.10
C GLY A 58 6.97 0.10 -24.56
N LEU A 59 7.55 1.29 -24.33
CA LEU A 59 6.80 2.42 -23.76
C LEU A 59 5.68 2.94 -24.66
N MET A 60 5.68 2.62 -25.95
CA MET A 60 4.67 3.02 -26.92
C MET A 60 3.87 1.84 -27.48
N ASP A 61 3.78 0.74 -26.72
CA ASP A 61 3.05 -0.45 -27.15
C ASP A 61 1.60 -0.12 -27.56
N PRO A 62 1.13 -0.54 -28.77
CA PRO A 62 -0.21 -0.27 -29.27
C PRO A 62 -1.35 -0.80 -28.38
N LYS A 63 -1.07 -1.69 -27.44
CA LYS A 63 -2.03 -2.14 -26.43
C LYS A 63 -2.36 -1.07 -25.39
N MET A 64 -1.46 -0.12 -25.13
CA MET A 64 -1.72 1.00 -24.23
C MET A 64 -2.53 2.13 -24.87
N GLY A 65 -2.70 2.09 -26.16
CA GLY A 65 -3.36 3.10 -26.96
C GLY A 65 -2.52 3.46 -28.19
N VAL A 66 -3.08 4.25 -29.07
CA VAL A 66 -2.44 4.64 -30.33
C VAL A 66 -2.50 6.16 -30.48
N ILE A 67 -1.40 6.72 -30.94
CA ILE A 67 -1.28 8.16 -31.21
C ILE A 67 -1.28 8.39 -32.75
N ASP A 68 -0.71 7.44 -33.49
CA ASP A 68 -0.50 7.57 -34.92
C ASP A 68 -1.82 7.41 -35.73
N PRO A 69 -2.10 8.30 -36.69
CA PRO A 69 -3.28 8.18 -37.53
C PRO A 69 -3.21 6.88 -38.38
N GLY A 70 -4.33 6.18 -38.47
CA GLY A 70 -4.42 4.95 -39.26
C GLY A 70 -4.15 3.65 -38.49
N ILE A 71 -3.55 3.71 -37.34
CA ILE A 71 -3.36 2.56 -36.43
C ILE A 71 -4.56 2.40 -35.47
N ARG A 72 -4.90 1.18 -35.14
CA ARG A 72 -5.95 0.87 -34.18
C ARG A 72 -5.35 0.30 -32.89
N CYS A 73 -5.92 0.69 -31.76
CA CYS A 73 -5.54 0.14 -30.46
C CYS A 73 -5.78 -1.37 -30.41
N GLU A 74 -4.77 -2.15 -30.05
CA GLU A 74 -4.88 -3.62 -29.96
C GLU A 74 -5.80 -4.08 -28.81
N THR A 75 -6.08 -3.22 -27.83
CA THR A 75 -6.94 -3.54 -26.67
C THR A 75 -8.41 -3.24 -26.93
N CYS A 76 -8.76 -2.05 -27.42
CA CYS A 76 -10.16 -1.66 -27.63
C CYS A 76 -10.58 -1.63 -29.10
N GLY A 77 -9.64 -1.68 -30.05
CA GLY A 77 -9.90 -1.63 -31.49
C GLY A 77 -10.22 -0.22 -32.03
N ASN A 78 -10.26 0.79 -31.19
CA ASN A 78 -10.59 2.16 -31.54
C ASN A 78 -9.38 2.90 -32.16
N LYS A 79 -9.65 3.97 -32.89
CA LYS A 79 -8.64 4.89 -33.38
C LYS A 79 -8.17 5.85 -32.26
N HIS A 80 -7.10 6.61 -32.52
CA HIS A 80 -6.50 7.53 -31.55
C HIS A 80 -7.49 8.54 -30.95
N GLU A 81 -8.47 9.03 -31.70
CA GLU A 81 -9.47 10.00 -31.24
C GLU A 81 -10.50 9.39 -30.27
N GLU A 82 -10.76 8.09 -30.38
CA GLU A 82 -11.79 7.37 -29.63
C GLU A 82 -11.22 6.48 -28.53
N CYS A 83 -9.90 6.23 -28.54
CA CYS A 83 -9.24 5.37 -27.59
C CYS A 83 -9.00 6.13 -26.28
N PRO A 84 -9.55 5.68 -25.13
CA PRO A 84 -9.33 6.35 -23.84
C PRO A 84 -7.93 6.13 -23.27
N SER A 85 -7.06 5.41 -23.98
CA SER A 85 -5.80 4.85 -23.51
C SER A 85 -5.98 3.73 -22.49
N HIS A 86 -4.97 2.90 -22.33
CA HIS A 86 -4.98 1.77 -21.39
C HIS A 86 -3.70 1.75 -20.58
N PHE A 87 -3.78 1.31 -19.34
CA PHE A 87 -2.63 1.22 -18.47
C PHE A 87 -1.73 0.04 -18.88
N GLY A 88 -0.43 0.26 -18.87
CA GLY A 88 0.59 -0.78 -18.78
C GLY A 88 1.16 -0.87 -17.39
N HIS A 89 1.94 -1.91 -17.10
CA HIS A 89 2.68 -2.01 -15.86
C HIS A 89 4.14 -2.41 -16.11
N ILE A 90 4.98 -2.05 -15.16
CA ILE A 90 6.38 -2.47 -15.11
C ILE A 90 6.52 -3.34 -13.86
N ALA A 91 6.90 -4.61 -14.02
CA ALA A 91 7.22 -5.48 -12.91
C ALA A 91 8.62 -5.16 -12.40
N LEU A 92 8.70 -4.60 -11.19
CA LEU A 92 9.98 -4.29 -10.57
C LEU A 92 10.58 -5.55 -9.97
N GLU A 93 11.89 -5.75 -10.16
CA GLU A 93 12.65 -6.89 -9.58
C GLU A 93 12.67 -6.84 -8.05
N LEU A 94 12.79 -5.65 -7.48
CA LEU A 94 12.77 -5.40 -6.05
C LEU A 94 11.68 -4.40 -5.68
N PRO A 95 11.02 -4.56 -4.52
CA PRO A 95 10.05 -3.59 -4.04
C PRO A 95 10.72 -2.24 -3.76
N ILE A 96 9.99 -1.15 -4.01
CA ILE A 96 10.42 0.22 -3.77
C ILE A 96 9.54 0.86 -2.72
N ILE A 97 10.15 1.64 -1.82
CA ILE A 97 9.43 2.41 -0.82
C ILE A 97 8.91 3.70 -1.48
N HIS A 98 7.58 3.88 -1.44
CA HIS A 98 6.97 5.10 -1.96
C HIS A 98 7.22 6.27 -1.00
N ILE A 99 7.80 7.37 -1.52
CA ILE A 99 8.23 8.53 -0.73
C ILE A 99 7.05 9.15 0.06
N GLY A 100 5.87 9.24 -0.54
CA GLY A 100 4.67 9.80 0.11
C GLY A 100 4.21 9.05 1.36
N PHE A 101 4.60 7.78 1.54
CA PHE A 101 4.20 6.93 2.66
C PHE A 101 5.32 6.67 3.67
N THR A 102 6.48 7.29 3.51
CA THR A 102 7.64 7.08 4.43
C THR A 102 7.32 7.43 5.87
N ASN A 103 6.52 8.46 6.13
CA ASN A 103 6.13 8.82 7.49
C ASN A 103 5.18 7.77 8.10
N LEU A 104 4.23 7.25 7.33
CA LEU A 104 3.34 6.18 7.77
C LEU A 104 4.13 4.91 8.08
N LEU A 105 5.00 4.51 7.18
CA LEU A 105 5.90 3.36 7.38
C LEU A 105 6.77 3.53 8.62
N LYS A 106 7.32 4.73 8.83
CA LYS A 106 8.11 5.04 10.02
C LYS A 106 7.32 4.84 11.32
N THR A 107 6.08 5.33 11.36
CA THR A 107 5.20 5.17 12.52
C THR A 107 4.87 3.69 12.75
N SER A 108 4.52 2.96 11.69
CA SER A 108 4.23 1.52 11.77
C SER A 108 5.44 0.71 12.28
N LEU A 109 6.63 0.93 11.69
CA LEU A 109 7.87 0.26 12.11
C LEU A 109 8.31 0.58 13.54
N LYS A 110 7.99 1.77 14.04
CA LYS A 110 8.29 2.15 15.44
C LYS A 110 7.29 1.57 16.44
N SER A 111 6.07 1.31 16.00
CA SER A 111 4.99 0.84 16.85
C SER A 111 4.87 -0.68 16.89
N THR A 112 5.55 -1.40 16.00
CA THR A 112 5.49 -2.85 15.88
C THR A 112 6.84 -3.51 16.15
N CYS A 113 6.83 -4.74 16.63
CA CYS A 113 8.02 -5.54 16.86
C CYS A 113 8.65 -6.02 15.55
N ASN A 114 9.96 -5.95 15.43
CA ASN A 114 10.70 -6.42 14.25
C ASN A 114 10.68 -7.95 14.05
N THR A 115 10.35 -8.72 15.09
CA THR A 115 10.36 -10.19 15.07
C THR A 115 8.95 -10.77 14.98
N CYS A 116 8.03 -10.38 15.87
CA CYS A 116 6.67 -10.93 15.91
C CYS A 116 5.60 -10.05 15.29
N SER A 117 5.95 -8.85 14.82
CA SER A 117 5.08 -7.85 14.17
C SER A 117 3.86 -7.39 14.98
N LYS A 118 3.78 -7.78 16.28
CA LYS A 118 2.75 -7.28 17.18
C LYS A 118 3.04 -5.85 17.63
N VAL A 119 2.00 -5.10 17.95
CA VAL A 119 2.12 -3.74 18.50
C VAL A 119 2.82 -3.79 19.86
N LEU A 120 3.73 -2.84 20.10
CA LEU A 120 4.54 -2.76 21.33
C LEU A 120 3.75 -2.12 22.48
N LEU A 121 2.53 -2.56 22.72
CA LEU A 121 1.65 -2.19 23.84
C LEU A 121 1.34 -3.42 24.68
N HIS A 122 1.20 -3.25 25.99
CA HIS A 122 0.87 -4.34 26.90
C HIS A 122 -0.55 -4.87 26.64
N SER A 123 -0.67 -6.20 26.48
CA SER A 123 -1.95 -6.87 26.19
C SER A 123 -2.63 -7.49 27.41
N SER A 124 -1.92 -7.71 28.50
CA SER A 124 -2.49 -8.54 29.60
C SER A 124 -1.99 -8.27 31.02
N ALA A 125 -0.93 -7.51 31.26
CA ALA A 125 -0.32 -7.46 32.61
C ALA A 125 -0.31 -6.07 33.25
N GLU A 126 -0.32 -5.00 32.47
CA GLU A 126 -0.28 -3.64 32.97
C GLU A 126 -1.52 -2.89 32.50
N THR A 127 -2.32 -2.45 33.49
CA THR A 127 -3.49 -1.61 33.23
C THR A 127 -3.04 -0.21 32.83
N HIS A 128 -3.79 0.40 31.92
CA HIS A 128 -3.49 1.77 31.50
C HIS A 128 -3.69 2.75 32.67
N PRO A 129 -2.77 3.73 32.90
CA PRO A 129 -2.89 4.66 34.02
C PRO A 129 -4.20 5.47 34.09
N LEU A 130 -4.85 5.69 32.97
CA LEU A 130 -6.12 6.42 32.86
C LEU A 130 -7.35 5.52 32.88
N ASP A 131 -7.19 4.19 32.75
CA ASP A 131 -8.27 3.22 32.81
C ASP A 131 -7.74 1.89 33.38
N PRO A 132 -7.77 1.73 34.72
CA PRO A 132 -7.20 0.56 35.38
C PRO A 132 -7.96 -0.74 35.10
N GLU A 133 -9.11 -0.71 34.48
CA GLU A 133 -9.91 -1.89 34.12
C GLU A 133 -9.50 -2.49 32.76
N LYS A 134 -8.75 -1.72 31.94
CA LYS A 134 -8.36 -2.12 30.59
C LYS A 134 -6.86 -2.31 30.46
N SER A 135 -6.47 -3.27 29.60
CA SER A 135 -5.08 -3.35 29.15
C SER A 135 -4.71 -2.11 28.34
N GLU A 136 -3.43 -1.79 28.25
CA GLU A 136 -2.93 -0.68 27.45
C GLU A 136 -3.38 -0.79 25.97
N GLN A 137 -3.33 -2.01 25.43
CA GLN A 137 -3.75 -2.29 24.04
C GLN A 137 -5.26 -2.07 23.87
N ASP A 138 -6.10 -2.54 24.78
CA ASP A 138 -7.55 -2.38 24.71
C ASP A 138 -7.97 -0.91 24.85
N TYR A 139 -7.34 -0.19 25.78
CA TYR A 139 -7.58 1.24 25.96
C TYR A 139 -7.33 2.03 24.65
N TYR A 140 -6.18 1.83 24.00
CA TYR A 140 -5.88 2.55 22.76
C TYR A 140 -6.76 2.08 21.60
N ARG A 141 -7.09 0.79 21.51
CA ARG A 141 -7.99 0.26 20.49
C ARG A 141 -9.37 0.90 20.54
N ASP A 142 -9.98 0.93 21.72
CA ASP A 142 -11.31 1.51 21.93
C ASP A 142 -11.29 3.01 21.61
N ARG A 143 -10.27 3.72 22.06
CA ARG A 143 -10.13 5.16 21.82
C ARG A 143 -9.89 5.50 20.35
N VAL A 144 -9.11 4.71 19.62
CA VAL A 144 -8.94 4.86 18.17
C VAL A 144 -10.26 4.62 17.46
N HIS A 145 -10.99 3.58 17.84
CA HIS A 145 -12.31 3.28 17.26
C HIS A 145 -13.29 4.44 17.48
N ASP A 146 -13.40 4.97 18.70
CA ASP A 146 -14.27 6.11 19.02
C ASP A 146 -13.94 7.36 18.19
N ILE A 147 -12.65 7.66 18.05
CA ILE A 147 -12.21 8.81 17.25
C ILE A 147 -12.51 8.59 15.76
N MET A 148 -12.31 7.38 15.25
CA MET A 148 -12.62 7.04 13.85
C MET A 148 -14.12 7.21 13.55
N VAL A 149 -14.99 6.78 14.47
CA VAL A 149 -16.44 6.91 14.32
C VAL A 149 -16.90 8.36 14.42
N LYS A 150 -16.37 9.15 15.37
CA LYS A 150 -16.82 10.52 15.64
C LYS A 150 -16.24 11.56 14.67
N HIS A 151 -14.96 11.42 14.33
CA HIS A 151 -14.21 12.47 13.61
C HIS A 151 -13.65 12.00 12.25
N GLY A 152 -13.65 10.68 12.00
CA GLY A 152 -13.13 10.09 10.79
C GLY A 152 -11.61 9.92 10.77
N VAL A 153 -11.14 9.07 9.86
CA VAL A 153 -9.73 8.82 9.59
C VAL A 153 -9.10 10.07 8.96
N GLY A 154 -7.98 10.54 9.52
CA GLY A 154 -7.27 11.72 9.02
C GLY A 154 -7.59 13.03 9.75
N SER A 155 -8.55 13.02 10.70
CA SER A 155 -8.82 14.14 11.58
C SER A 155 -7.60 14.53 12.43
N ARG A 156 -7.65 15.72 13.04
CA ARG A 156 -6.58 16.16 13.95
C ARG A 156 -6.48 15.26 15.18
N GLU A 157 -7.63 14.86 15.71
CA GLU A 157 -7.78 13.98 16.87
C GLU A 157 -7.19 12.59 16.55
N PHE A 158 -7.48 12.04 15.36
CA PHE A 158 -6.91 10.77 14.91
C PHE A 158 -5.37 10.85 14.79
N LYS A 159 -4.84 11.94 14.23
CA LYS A 159 -3.38 12.13 14.14
C LYS A 159 -2.72 12.27 15.50
N THR A 160 -3.44 12.83 16.48
CA THR A 160 -2.93 12.99 17.84
C THR A 160 -2.83 11.64 18.55
N ILE A 161 -3.88 10.82 18.52
CA ILE A 161 -3.85 9.49 19.16
C ILE A 161 -2.79 8.57 18.55
N ILE A 162 -2.59 8.61 17.23
CA ILE A 162 -1.52 7.84 16.57
C ILE A 162 -0.13 8.28 17.05
N LYS A 163 0.10 9.59 17.26
CA LYS A 163 1.36 10.08 17.83
C LYS A 163 1.54 9.66 19.28
N ASP A 164 0.48 9.60 20.06
CA ASP A 164 0.54 9.13 21.45
C ASP A 164 0.93 7.64 21.49
N ILE A 165 0.29 6.81 20.65
CA ILE A 165 0.67 5.40 20.46
C ILE A 165 2.14 5.27 20.02
N GLU A 166 2.59 6.03 19.00
CA GLU A 166 3.99 6.01 18.55
C GLU A 166 4.96 6.35 19.69
N LYS A 167 4.59 7.29 20.56
CA LYS A 167 5.40 7.71 21.70
C LYS A 167 5.47 6.61 22.77
N GLU A 168 4.35 5.94 23.07
CA GLU A 168 4.33 4.82 24.03
C GLU A 168 5.15 3.62 23.52
N CYS A 169 5.02 3.28 22.22
CA CYS A 169 5.76 2.21 21.58
C CYS A 169 7.23 2.56 21.28
N SER A 170 7.68 3.80 21.56
CA SER A 170 9.03 4.23 21.20
C SER A 170 10.11 3.38 21.85
N HIS A 171 11.24 3.18 21.17
CA HIS A 171 12.40 2.44 21.68
C HIS A 171 12.87 2.87 23.07
N LYS A 172 12.73 4.15 23.42
CA LYS A 172 13.08 4.64 24.79
C LYS A 172 12.26 4.00 25.89
N ARG A 173 11.01 3.62 25.59
CA ARG A 173 10.08 2.99 26.56
C ARG A 173 10.01 1.48 26.37
N ARG A 174 10.17 1.01 25.14
CA ARG A 174 9.98 -0.40 24.73
C ARG A 174 11.23 -0.93 24.02
N ALA A 175 12.34 -1.01 24.74
CA ALA A 175 13.58 -1.58 24.21
C ALA A 175 13.50 -3.09 23.98
N ILE A 176 12.64 -3.78 24.72
CA ILE A 176 12.40 -5.23 24.61
C ILE A 176 10.91 -5.46 24.33
N CYS A 177 10.62 -6.31 23.36
CA CYS A 177 9.25 -6.69 23.04
C CYS A 177 8.67 -7.55 24.15
N MET A 178 7.53 -7.14 24.70
CA MET A 178 6.84 -7.87 25.77
C MET A 178 6.15 -9.16 25.30
N HIS A 179 5.95 -9.33 23.97
CA HIS A 179 5.30 -10.50 23.41
C HIS A 179 6.27 -11.64 23.11
N CYS A 180 7.49 -11.31 22.61
CA CYS A 180 8.47 -12.31 22.17
C CYS A 180 9.85 -12.15 22.80
N GLY A 181 10.08 -11.13 23.65
CA GLY A 181 11.37 -10.88 24.29
C GLY A 181 12.47 -10.33 23.37
N ALA A 182 12.16 -10.08 22.09
CA ALA A 182 13.16 -9.59 21.14
C ALA A 182 13.54 -8.13 21.40
N GLU A 183 14.83 -7.84 21.30
CA GLU A 183 15.36 -6.48 21.42
C GLU A 183 14.96 -5.63 20.21
N GLN A 184 14.41 -4.44 20.50
CA GLN A 184 13.94 -3.49 19.49
C GLN A 184 15.00 -2.41 19.25
N GLY A 185 15.36 -2.19 17.98
CA GLY A 185 16.24 -1.11 17.59
C GLY A 185 15.50 0.22 17.41
N LYS A 186 16.23 1.30 17.50
CA LYS A 186 15.70 2.63 17.18
C LYS A 186 15.57 2.78 15.66
N ILE A 187 14.35 2.94 15.16
CA ILE A 187 14.11 3.18 13.73
C ILE A 187 14.33 4.65 13.38
N VAL A 188 15.19 4.90 12.41
CA VAL A 188 15.53 6.22 11.88
C VAL A 188 15.27 6.24 10.38
N LEU A 189 14.58 7.29 9.93
CA LEU A 189 14.40 7.58 8.51
C LEU A 189 15.57 8.48 8.04
N ASP A 190 16.37 7.96 7.14
CA ASP A 190 17.37 8.70 6.38
C ASP A 190 16.74 9.10 5.04
N LYS A 191 16.49 10.39 4.91
CA LYS A 191 15.75 10.93 3.76
C LYS A 191 16.47 10.63 2.42
N PRO A 192 15.75 10.33 1.33
CA PRO A 192 14.30 10.48 1.19
C PRO A 192 13.48 9.25 1.63
N SER A 193 14.00 8.03 1.53
CA SER A 193 13.21 6.79 1.72
C SER A 193 13.99 5.62 2.33
N THR A 194 15.16 5.87 2.90
CA THR A 194 16.00 4.83 3.51
C THR A 194 15.71 4.70 5.00
N PHE A 195 15.41 3.50 5.45
CA PHE A 195 15.24 3.20 6.87
C PHE A 195 16.48 2.53 7.43
N LYS A 196 16.84 2.89 8.66
CA LYS A 196 17.95 2.32 9.43
C LYS A 196 17.46 1.91 10.81
N GLU A 197 17.81 0.72 11.25
CA GLU A 197 17.65 0.27 12.61
C GLU A 197 18.98 0.44 13.35
N LYS A 198 18.95 1.12 14.49
CA LYS A 198 20.10 1.31 15.37
C LYS A 198 19.91 0.48 16.62
N LYS A 199 20.74 -0.53 16.83
CA LYS A 199 20.83 -1.34 18.06
C LYS A 199 22.07 -0.95 18.86
N ALA A 200 21.99 -1.03 20.19
CA ALA A 200 23.10 -0.63 21.05
C ALA A 200 24.38 -1.43 20.77
N ASP A 201 24.25 -2.74 20.57
CA ASP A 201 25.39 -3.67 20.45
C ASP A 201 25.81 -3.95 19.00
N LYS A 202 24.93 -3.69 18.01
CA LYS A 202 25.11 -4.11 16.60
C LYS A 202 25.29 -2.96 15.61
N GLY A 203 25.33 -1.70 16.11
CA GLY A 203 25.48 -0.53 15.26
C GLY A 203 24.24 -0.21 14.41
N GLU A 204 24.44 0.36 13.24
CA GLU A 204 23.37 0.76 12.31
C GLU A 204 23.20 -0.32 11.24
N HIS A 205 21.99 -0.85 11.12
CA HIS A 205 21.60 -1.75 10.04
C HIS A 205 20.63 -1.06 9.09
N LYS A 206 20.91 -1.11 7.78
CA LYS A 206 20.02 -0.58 6.76
C LYS A 206 18.90 -1.59 6.49
N LEU A 207 17.65 -1.16 6.62
CA LEU A 207 16.49 -1.97 6.27
C LEU A 207 16.20 -1.83 4.77
N ASN A 208 16.22 -2.96 4.05
CA ASN A 208 15.83 -2.99 2.66
C ASN A 208 14.30 -2.94 2.51
N ALA A 209 13.82 -2.54 1.34
CA ALA A 209 12.38 -2.50 1.07
C ALA A 209 11.72 -3.88 1.19
N ARG A 210 12.45 -4.97 0.89
CA ARG A 210 11.98 -6.35 1.09
C ARG A 210 11.79 -6.67 2.58
N ASP A 211 12.77 -6.32 3.42
CA ASP A 211 12.71 -6.58 4.87
C ASP A 211 11.53 -5.85 5.50
N ILE A 212 11.30 -4.58 5.09
CA ILE A 212 10.17 -3.77 5.54
C ILE A 212 8.84 -4.39 5.09
N ARG A 213 8.76 -4.87 3.85
CA ARG A 213 7.57 -5.53 3.34
C ARG A 213 7.26 -6.80 4.11
N GLU A 214 8.23 -7.68 4.30
CA GLU A 214 8.09 -8.91 5.08
C GLU A 214 7.70 -8.65 6.53
N TRP A 215 8.22 -7.57 7.13
CA TRP A 215 7.84 -7.15 8.47
C TRP A 215 6.36 -6.75 8.54
N LEU A 216 5.91 -5.90 7.60
CA LEU A 216 4.55 -5.39 7.59
C LEU A 216 3.51 -6.44 7.18
N GLU A 217 3.85 -7.35 6.25
CA GLU A 217 2.98 -8.47 5.85
C GLU A 217 2.70 -9.47 6.99
N ARG A 218 3.56 -9.51 8.01
CA ARG A 218 3.35 -10.33 9.21
C ARG A 218 2.47 -9.68 10.27
N ILE A 219 2.07 -8.42 10.10
CA ILE A 219 1.13 -7.77 11.02
C ILE A 219 -0.22 -8.48 10.88
N PRO A 220 -0.80 -9.03 11.97
CA PRO A 220 -2.11 -9.66 11.91
C PRO A 220 -3.21 -8.63 11.60
N ASP A 221 -4.22 -9.05 10.85
CA ASP A 221 -5.41 -8.26 10.52
C ASP A 221 -6.26 -7.94 11.76
#